data_831fa1475d593f331366a709d7038c3d
#
_entry.id   831fa1475d593f331366a709d7038c3d
#
_cell.length_a   1.000
_cell.length_b   1.000
_cell.length_c   1.000
_cell.angle_alpha   90.00
_cell.angle_beta   90.00
_cell.angle_gamma   90.00
#
_symmetry.space_group_name_H-M   'P 1'
#
loop_
_entity.id
_entity.type
_entity.pdbx_description
1 polymer ?
#
loop_
_entity_poly.entity_id
_entity_poly.type
_entity_poly.pdbx_seq_one_letter_code
_entity_poly.pdbx_strand_id
1 'polypeptide(L)'
;MNYNKDLIVACRGDGFGERMLALLNAMYIANRLNIKFKFSWKYFNFQKENNVNFIDAMSSVPKEDMLFAREFINKYSCTQSMNVCAVDGIGLFLKNGKYRLEKLFDYESGYDFGYVSTQYDLSKICEDVEHEEYYSSLKNIWKQIHFSEKLQEIINFVETYNDSYIAVHIRSGDALYKYNRRDIFFSKKKILDVNLALKVINFESLDKNNKIIIFSDDLDAKQHIKDFFKDRNNIFTVEDFKIYKDVFSQTFFELLLMSKSKKIYSSGSSGFSQLACRISNKAEFISIYSLYTEQEQYDIIRFYINKIDFNNYSKAFSYFKLYLLSDYLKLSISLQKKYLFQAMKLDPVCNVYIILFIHLLAREKKILDLELFLKKMFFQKKDILIEDFLFVNVYDYSFLYFFV
;
A
#
# COMPACT_ATOMS: atom_id res chain seq x y z
N MET A 1 22.34 30.03 -15.27
CA MET A 1 21.03 29.81 -15.93
C MET A 1 19.96 30.00 -14.86
N ASN A 2 19.07 30.98 -15.02
CA ASN A 2 17.95 31.13 -14.08
C ASN A 2 16.97 29.99 -14.34
N TYR A 3 17.03 28.94 -13.54
CA TYR A 3 16.04 27.87 -13.55
C TYR A 3 14.71 28.46 -13.09
N ASN A 4 13.67 28.19 -13.85
CA ASN A 4 12.30 28.61 -13.51
C ASN A 4 11.84 27.74 -12.33
N LYS A 5 12.21 28.10 -11.09
CA LYS A 5 11.89 27.37 -9.86
C LYS A 5 10.39 27.38 -9.49
N ASP A 6 9.56 28.01 -10.34
CA ASP A 6 8.14 28.28 -10.04
C ASP A 6 7.20 27.15 -10.47
N LEU A 7 7.69 25.92 -10.62
CA LEU A 7 6.89 24.79 -11.07
C LEU A 7 7.02 23.61 -10.10
N ILE A 8 5.87 23.04 -9.70
CA ILE A 8 5.81 21.76 -9.04
C ILE A 8 5.08 20.73 -9.91
N VAL A 9 5.65 19.53 -10.03
CA VAL A 9 5.14 18.47 -10.90
C VAL A 9 4.79 17.22 -10.08
N ALA A 10 3.58 16.69 -10.29
CA ALA A 10 3.21 15.37 -9.84
C ALA A 10 3.57 14.34 -10.93
N CYS A 11 4.51 13.43 -10.69
CA CYS A 11 5.01 12.50 -11.72
C CYS A 11 5.36 11.11 -11.20
N ARG A 12 4.56 10.57 -10.30
CA ARG A 12 4.78 9.21 -9.79
C ARG A 12 4.44 8.13 -10.82
N GLY A 13 5.18 7.02 -10.74
CA GLY A 13 5.03 5.87 -11.63
C GLY A 13 4.39 4.62 -11.00
N ASP A 14 3.93 4.72 -9.75
CA ASP A 14 3.33 3.61 -8.99
C ASP A 14 1.78 3.56 -9.09
N GLY A 15 1.11 2.89 -8.16
CA GLY A 15 -0.33 2.65 -8.20
C GLY A 15 -1.18 3.92 -8.13
N PHE A 16 -2.46 3.79 -8.49
CA PHE A 16 -3.41 4.91 -8.60
C PHE A 16 -3.47 5.79 -7.35
N GLY A 17 -3.57 5.20 -6.15
CA GLY A 17 -3.66 5.97 -4.91
C GLY A 17 -2.44 6.87 -4.66
N GLU A 18 -1.24 6.35 -4.86
CA GLU A 18 0.02 7.10 -4.67
C GLU A 18 0.15 8.26 -5.67
N ARG A 19 -0.25 8.03 -6.94
CA ARG A 19 -0.24 9.07 -7.98
C ARG A 19 -1.20 10.21 -7.66
N MET A 20 -2.42 9.88 -7.25
CA MET A 20 -3.44 10.88 -6.88
C MET A 20 -3.04 11.65 -5.62
N LEU A 21 -2.43 11.00 -4.63
CA LEU A 21 -1.88 11.67 -3.46
C LEU A 21 -0.79 12.69 -3.84
N ALA A 22 0.12 12.32 -4.74
CA ALA A 22 1.15 13.24 -5.21
C ALA A 22 0.55 14.39 -6.02
N LEU A 23 -0.52 14.15 -6.79
CA LEU A 23 -1.23 15.18 -7.54
C LEU A 23 -1.93 16.18 -6.60
N LEU A 24 -2.64 15.69 -5.59
CA LEU A 24 -3.27 16.53 -4.56
C LEU A 24 -2.23 17.38 -3.82
N ASN A 25 -1.10 16.79 -3.45
CA ASN A 25 -0.01 17.50 -2.79
C ASN A 25 0.62 18.57 -3.70
N ALA A 26 0.83 18.27 -4.99
CA ALA A 26 1.35 19.26 -5.93
C ALA A 26 0.42 20.46 -6.06
N MET A 27 -0.89 20.22 -6.17
CA MET A 27 -1.90 21.29 -6.22
C MET A 27 -1.94 22.08 -4.90
N TYR A 28 -1.84 21.40 -3.74
CA TYR A 28 -1.78 22.07 -2.44
C TYR A 28 -0.54 22.98 -2.31
N ILE A 29 0.64 22.46 -2.66
CA ILE A 29 1.90 23.21 -2.63
C ILE A 29 1.82 24.41 -3.58
N ALA A 30 1.31 24.19 -4.80
CA ALA A 30 1.16 25.25 -5.79
C ALA A 30 0.26 26.38 -5.30
N ASN A 31 -0.88 26.04 -4.70
CA ASN A 31 -1.81 27.02 -4.13
C ASN A 31 -1.18 27.79 -2.95
N ARG A 32 -0.50 27.07 -2.04
CA ARG A 32 0.09 27.67 -0.85
C ARG A 32 1.27 28.60 -1.14
N LEU A 33 2.11 28.23 -2.11
CA LEU A 33 3.30 29.00 -2.49
C LEU A 33 3.09 29.93 -3.71
N ASN A 34 1.89 29.94 -4.28
CA ASN A 34 1.55 30.69 -5.47
C ASN A 34 2.50 30.40 -6.65
N ILE A 35 2.74 29.11 -6.93
CA ILE A 35 3.58 28.63 -8.03
C ILE A 35 2.77 27.82 -9.04
N LYS A 36 3.37 27.52 -10.18
CA LYS A 36 2.72 26.71 -11.22
C LYS A 36 2.65 25.24 -10.83
N PHE A 37 1.57 24.59 -11.24
CA PHE A 37 1.35 23.16 -11.09
C PHE A 37 1.26 22.49 -12.47
N LYS A 38 1.89 21.32 -12.58
CA LYS A 38 1.73 20.39 -13.70
C LYS A 38 1.73 18.95 -13.20
N PHE A 39 1.28 18.03 -14.05
CA PHE A 39 1.40 16.60 -13.77
C PHE A 39 1.87 15.83 -15.02
N SER A 40 2.59 14.72 -14.78
CA SER A 40 2.95 13.72 -15.78
C SER A 40 2.29 12.39 -15.39
N TRP A 41 1.45 11.86 -16.28
CA TRP A 41 0.67 10.65 -16.05
C TRP A 41 1.09 9.55 -17.02
N LYS A 42 2.21 8.87 -16.76
CA LYS A 42 2.69 7.78 -17.60
C LYS A 42 1.80 6.54 -17.43
N TYR A 43 1.32 6.04 -18.55
CA TYR A 43 0.63 4.76 -18.61
C TYR A 43 1.63 3.66 -18.92
N PHE A 44 1.60 2.56 -18.16
CA PHE A 44 2.39 1.35 -18.40
C PHE A 44 1.43 0.24 -18.78
N ASN A 45 1.69 -0.41 -19.92
CA ASN A 45 0.90 -1.56 -20.36
C ASN A 45 1.44 -2.81 -19.66
N PHE A 46 0.84 -3.19 -18.55
CA PHE A 46 1.18 -4.43 -17.85
C PHE A 46 0.34 -5.57 -18.40
N GLN A 47 1.02 -6.61 -18.92
CA GLN A 47 0.35 -7.86 -19.27
C GLN A 47 0.02 -8.60 -17.95
N LYS A 48 -1.22 -9.08 -17.86
CA LYS A 48 -1.71 -9.86 -16.74
C LYS A 48 -0.92 -11.19 -16.67
N GLU A 49 -0.08 -11.34 -15.67
CA GLU A 49 0.59 -12.59 -15.38
C GLU A 49 -0.35 -13.55 -14.62
N ASN A 50 -0.21 -14.83 -14.89
CA ASN A 50 -1.14 -15.93 -14.78
C ASN A 50 -1.55 -16.35 -13.35
N ASN A 51 -2.76 -16.88 -13.25
CA ASN A 51 -3.28 -17.88 -12.27
C ASN A 51 -3.58 -17.44 -10.83
N VAL A 52 -3.55 -16.18 -10.48
CA VAL A 52 -4.04 -15.71 -9.18
C VAL A 52 -5.14 -14.67 -9.39
N ASN A 53 -6.22 -14.80 -8.63
CA ASN A 53 -7.40 -13.95 -8.74
C ASN A 53 -7.22 -12.67 -7.89
N PHE A 54 -6.34 -11.77 -8.34
CA PHE A 54 -6.11 -10.48 -7.70
C PHE A 54 -6.06 -9.33 -8.72
N ILE A 55 -6.23 -8.11 -8.21
CA ILE A 55 -6.10 -6.88 -8.98
C ILE A 55 -4.67 -6.32 -8.77
N ASP A 56 -3.89 -6.25 -9.84
CA ASP A 56 -2.60 -5.56 -9.82
C ASP A 56 -2.81 -4.05 -9.73
N ALA A 57 -2.14 -3.39 -8.78
CA ALA A 57 -2.27 -1.95 -8.57
C ALA A 57 -1.89 -1.13 -9.81
N MET A 58 -0.97 -1.64 -10.64
CA MET A 58 -0.58 -0.96 -11.88
C MET A 58 -1.60 -1.18 -13.00
N SER A 59 -2.29 -2.34 -13.03
CA SER A 59 -3.36 -2.60 -13.99
C SER A 59 -4.61 -1.75 -13.73
N SER A 60 -4.75 -1.22 -12.53
CA SER A 60 -5.83 -0.29 -12.16
C SER A 60 -5.53 1.17 -12.48
N VAL A 61 -4.35 1.51 -13.03
CA VAL A 61 -4.01 2.88 -13.46
C VAL A 61 -4.47 3.08 -14.91
N PRO A 62 -5.43 3.98 -15.17
CA PRO A 62 -5.93 4.22 -16.51
C PRO A 62 -4.98 5.09 -17.32
N LYS A 63 -5.25 5.21 -18.62
CA LYS A 63 -4.68 6.30 -19.42
C LYS A 63 -5.20 7.64 -18.91
N GLU A 64 -4.43 8.69 -19.17
CA GLU A 64 -4.72 10.05 -18.73
C GLU A 64 -6.09 10.56 -19.22
N ASP A 65 -6.45 10.29 -20.47
CA ASP A 65 -7.71 10.67 -21.10
C ASP A 65 -8.93 9.87 -20.61
N MET A 66 -8.70 8.71 -20.00
CA MET A 66 -9.75 7.95 -19.32
C MET A 66 -10.02 8.48 -17.90
N LEU A 67 -9.04 9.14 -17.29
CA LEU A 67 -9.13 9.65 -15.93
C LEU A 67 -9.64 11.08 -15.89
N PHE A 68 -9.00 11.99 -16.66
CA PHE A 68 -9.27 13.41 -16.58
C PHE A 68 -10.05 13.93 -17.79
N ALA A 69 -10.83 14.97 -17.58
CA ALA A 69 -11.45 15.72 -18.65
C ALA A 69 -10.40 16.42 -19.51
N ARG A 70 -10.69 16.59 -20.80
CA ARG A 70 -9.75 17.16 -21.77
C ARG A 70 -9.26 18.57 -21.40
N GLU A 71 -10.12 19.37 -20.79
CA GLU A 71 -9.77 20.71 -20.31
C GLU A 71 -8.72 20.67 -19.22
N PHE A 72 -8.85 19.74 -18.27
CA PHE A 72 -7.89 19.55 -17.19
C PHE A 72 -6.54 19.08 -17.74
N ILE A 73 -6.54 18.14 -18.69
CA ILE A 73 -5.34 17.67 -19.38
C ILE A 73 -4.65 18.82 -20.09
N ASN A 74 -5.37 19.57 -20.94
CA ASN A 74 -4.80 20.68 -21.72
C ASN A 74 -4.16 21.75 -20.81
N LYS A 75 -4.75 22.01 -19.65
CA LYS A 75 -4.28 23.03 -18.72
C LYS A 75 -3.08 22.57 -17.90
N TYR A 76 -3.07 21.33 -17.44
CA TYR A 76 -2.14 20.89 -16.40
C TYR A 76 -1.22 19.73 -16.79
N SER A 77 -1.48 18.98 -17.85
CA SER A 77 -0.62 17.87 -18.23
C SER A 77 0.69 18.33 -18.87
N CYS A 78 1.76 17.64 -18.49
CA CYS A 78 3.06 17.70 -19.16
C CYS A 78 3.56 16.31 -19.57
N THR A 79 2.67 15.33 -19.64
CA THR A 79 2.98 13.90 -19.93
C THR A 79 3.76 13.74 -21.24
N GLN A 80 3.43 14.51 -22.25
CA GLN A 80 4.07 14.45 -23.58
C GLN A 80 5.42 15.23 -23.63
N SER A 81 5.54 16.30 -22.84
CA SER A 81 6.69 17.23 -22.91
C SER A 81 7.78 16.93 -21.88
N MET A 82 7.44 16.26 -20.78
CA MET A 82 8.38 15.94 -19.71
C MET A 82 8.51 14.44 -19.50
N ASN A 83 9.67 13.89 -19.85
CA ASN A 83 9.94 12.47 -19.61
C ASN A 83 10.38 12.20 -18.15
N VAL A 84 9.60 12.69 -17.18
CA VAL A 84 9.90 12.55 -15.76
C VAL A 84 8.98 11.52 -15.13
N CYS A 85 9.58 10.57 -14.45
CA CYS A 85 8.88 9.63 -13.56
C CYS A 85 9.74 9.50 -12.31
N ALA A 86 9.33 10.11 -11.21
CA ALA A 86 10.06 10.08 -9.96
C ALA A 86 9.35 9.14 -8.98
N VAL A 87 10.12 8.26 -8.36
CA VAL A 87 9.63 7.38 -7.30
C VAL A 87 9.64 8.13 -5.96
N ASP A 88 10.66 8.98 -5.75
CA ASP A 88 10.85 9.75 -4.52
C ASP A 88 10.97 11.24 -4.85
N GLY A 89 9.86 11.97 -4.69
CA GLY A 89 9.84 13.43 -4.79
C GLY A 89 10.55 14.11 -3.60
N ILE A 90 9.83 14.94 -2.87
CA ILE A 90 10.32 15.65 -1.66
C ILE A 90 10.94 14.69 -0.60
N GLY A 91 10.76 13.37 -0.72
CA GLY A 91 11.36 12.37 0.17
C GLY A 91 12.89 12.44 0.31
N LEU A 92 13.60 12.96 -0.69
CA LEU A 92 15.04 13.20 -0.60
C LEU A 92 15.40 14.26 0.45
N PHE A 93 14.48 15.15 0.79
CA PHE A 93 14.68 16.21 1.79
C PHE A 93 14.50 15.69 3.23
N LEU A 94 13.80 14.56 3.42
CA LEU A 94 13.55 13.97 4.74
C LEU A 94 14.81 13.44 5.42
N LYS A 95 15.94 13.34 4.72
CA LYS A 95 17.20 12.87 5.30
C LYS A 95 17.76 13.78 6.40
N ASN A 96 17.31 15.03 6.49
CA ASN A 96 17.87 16.07 7.34
C ASN A 96 16.94 16.64 8.42
N GLY A 97 15.81 15.97 8.74
CA GLY A 97 14.89 16.43 9.78
C GLY A 97 13.56 16.99 9.26
N LYS A 98 12.83 17.71 10.10
CA LYS A 98 11.56 18.31 9.73
C LYS A 98 11.75 19.45 8.73
N TYR A 99 10.87 19.53 7.78
CA TYR A 99 10.91 20.38 6.63
C TYR A 99 9.95 21.57 6.81
N ARG A 100 10.24 22.71 6.19
CA ARG A 100 9.29 23.85 6.11
C ARG A 100 8.92 24.10 4.67
N LEU A 101 7.65 24.00 4.35
CA LEU A 101 7.15 24.16 2.97
C LEU A 101 7.40 25.58 2.45
N GLU A 102 7.29 26.60 3.28
CA GLU A 102 7.60 28.00 2.96
C GLU A 102 9.05 28.20 2.46
N LYS A 103 9.95 27.32 2.87
CA LYS A 103 11.37 27.31 2.48
C LYS A 103 11.67 26.39 1.30
N LEU A 104 10.67 25.97 0.53
CA LEU A 104 10.87 25.07 -0.62
C LEU A 104 11.96 25.58 -1.56
N PHE A 105 12.01 26.89 -1.81
CA PHE A 105 12.96 27.50 -2.74
C PHE A 105 14.41 27.58 -2.22
N ASP A 106 14.62 27.37 -0.91
CA ASP A 106 15.96 27.32 -0.31
C ASP A 106 16.65 25.98 -0.57
N TYR A 107 15.90 24.98 -1.07
CA TYR A 107 16.41 23.64 -1.36
C TYR A 107 16.66 23.44 -2.86
N GLU A 108 17.69 22.67 -3.19
CA GLU A 108 17.93 22.27 -4.57
C GLU A 108 16.80 21.38 -5.07
N SER A 109 16.23 21.75 -6.21
CA SER A 109 15.10 21.00 -6.78
C SER A 109 15.47 19.64 -7.36
N GLY A 110 16.73 19.45 -7.71
CA GLY A 110 17.23 18.26 -8.42
C GLY A 110 16.75 18.16 -9.89
N TYR A 111 15.93 19.10 -10.36
CA TYR A 111 15.38 19.13 -11.71
C TYR A 111 15.42 20.54 -12.29
N ASP A 112 15.69 20.63 -13.59
CA ASP A 112 15.79 21.92 -14.31
C ASP A 112 14.47 22.69 -14.37
N PHE A 113 13.33 21.99 -14.25
CA PHE A 113 11.99 22.58 -14.32
C PHE A 113 11.43 23.05 -12.97
N GLY A 114 12.03 22.65 -11.84
CA GLY A 114 11.53 22.95 -10.50
C GLY A 114 11.44 21.73 -9.60
N TYR A 115 10.32 21.52 -8.95
CA TYR A 115 10.16 20.53 -7.87
C TYR A 115 9.24 19.38 -8.27
N VAL A 116 9.47 18.21 -7.67
CA VAL A 116 8.60 17.04 -7.79
C VAL A 116 7.84 16.82 -6.49
N SER A 117 6.54 16.61 -6.61
CA SER A 117 5.67 16.35 -5.47
C SER A 117 5.82 14.93 -4.94
N THR A 118 5.40 14.73 -3.68
CA THR A 118 5.39 13.46 -2.96
C THR A 118 3.97 13.00 -2.64
N GLN A 119 3.78 11.70 -2.38
CA GLN A 119 2.54 11.12 -1.87
C GLN A 119 2.41 11.17 -0.34
N TYR A 120 3.49 11.54 0.36
CA TYR A 120 3.48 11.54 1.83
C TYR A 120 2.55 12.61 2.40
N ASP A 121 2.15 12.42 3.65
CA ASP A 121 1.35 13.36 4.40
C ASP A 121 2.18 14.58 4.78
N LEU A 122 1.92 15.71 4.12
CA LEU A 122 2.70 16.93 4.33
C LEU A 122 2.59 17.46 5.75
N SER A 123 1.45 17.26 6.42
CA SER A 123 1.28 17.68 7.81
C SER A 123 2.14 16.89 8.81
N LYS A 124 2.67 15.72 8.39
CA LYS A 124 3.58 14.90 9.20
C LYS A 124 5.06 15.19 8.92
N ILE A 125 5.36 15.70 7.73
CA ILE A 125 6.74 15.91 7.27
C ILE A 125 7.13 17.40 7.20
N CYS A 126 6.17 18.32 7.21
CA CYS A 126 6.40 19.76 7.22
C CYS A 126 5.92 20.38 8.54
N GLU A 127 6.77 21.19 9.17
CA GLU A 127 6.47 21.83 10.46
C GLU A 127 5.43 22.95 10.35
N ASP A 128 5.36 23.59 9.19
CA ASP A 128 4.51 24.73 8.86
C ASP A 128 3.21 24.31 8.17
N VAL A 129 2.89 23.02 8.11
CA VAL A 129 1.65 22.48 7.55
C VAL A 129 0.78 21.95 8.68
N GLU A 130 -0.30 22.65 8.97
CA GLU A 130 -1.24 22.28 10.01
C GLU A 130 -2.17 21.17 9.48
N HIS A 131 -2.47 20.17 10.31
CA HIS A 131 -3.15 18.93 9.90
C HIS A 131 -4.57 19.17 9.38
N GLU A 132 -5.39 19.91 10.13
CA GLU A 132 -6.81 20.10 9.77
C GLU A 132 -6.97 20.98 8.54
N GLU A 133 -6.16 22.06 8.45
CA GLU A 133 -6.11 22.93 7.29
C GLU A 133 -5.70 22.15 6.02
N TYR A 134 -4.64 21.35 6.13
CA TYR A 134 -4.14 20.54 5.03
C TYR A 134 -5.21 19.55 4.53
N TYR A 135 -5.83 18.78 5.43
CA TYR A 135 -6.86 17.80 5.05
C TYR A 135 -8.11 18.48 4.47
N SER A 136 -8.51 19.62 5.02
CA SER A 136 -9.61 20.43 4.46
C SER A 136 -9.27 20.92 3.06
N SER A 137 -8.04 21.40 2.85
CA SER A 137 -7.55 21.85 1.54
C SER A 137 -7.54 20.73 0.51
N LEU A 138 -7.09 19.51 0.88
CA LEU A 138 -7.07 18.37 -0.06
C LEU A 138 -8.48 17.98 -0.52
N LYS A 139 -9.48 18.03 0.36
CA LYS A 139 -10.89 17.80 -0.02
C LYS A 139 -11.40 18.81 -1.03
N ASN A 140 -11.03 20.09 -0.84
CA ASN A 140 -11.41 21.15 -1.77
C ASN A 140 -10.67 21.03 -3.11
N ILE A 141 -9.39 20.64 -3.08
CA ILE A 141 -8.59 20.38 -4.28
C ILE A 141 -9.17 19.19 -5.06
N TRP A 142 -9.57 18.10 -4.38
CA TRP A 142 -10.20 16.98 -5.05
C TRP A 142 -11.42 17.39 -5.89
N LYS A 143 -12.26 18.29 -5.37
CA LYS A 143 -13.44 18.83 -6.08
C LYS A 143 -13.07 19.70 -7.29
N GLN A 144 -11.85 20.22 -7.36
CA GLN A 144 -11.36 21.02 -8.49
C GLN A 144 -10.78 20.16 -9.63
N ILE A 145 -10.61 18.84 -9.40
CA ILE A 145 -10.15 17.94 -10.44
C ILE A 145 -11.33 17.63 -11.36
N HIS A 146 -11.18 17.96 -12.64
CA HIS A 146 -12.16 17.62 -13.65
C HIS A 146 -11.90 16.20 -14.16
N PHE A 147 -12.68 15.26 -13.66
CA PHE A 147 -12.67 13.87 -14.11
C PHE A 147 -13.41 13.70 -15.44
N SER A 148 -13.12 12.60 -16.16
CA SER A 148 -13.87 12.22 -17.37
C SER A 148 -15.35 12.04 -17.07
N GLU A 149 -16.21 12.21 -18.09
CA GLU A 149 -17.67 12.08 -17.96
C GLU A 149 -18.07 10.76 -17.29
N LYS A 150 -17.44 9.66 -17.72
CA LYS A 150 -17.70 8.33 -17.14
C LYS A 150 -17.41 8.28 -15.64
N LEU A 151 -16.35 8.92 -15.17
CA LEU A 151 -16.02 8.96 -13.75
C LEU A 151 -16.90 9.94 -12.98
N GLN A 152 -17.35 11.00 -13.63
CA GLN A 152 -18.33 11.92 -13.04
C GLN A 152 -19.66 11.21 -12.76
N GLU A 153 -20.11 10.28 -13.63
CA GLU A 153 -21.26 9.43 -13.35
C GLU A 153 -21.08 8.56 -12.10
N ILE A 154 -19.87 8.02 -11.90
CA ILE A 154 -19.55 7.25 -10.70
C ILE A 154 -19.56 8.13 -9.44
N ILE A 155 -18.98 9.34 -9.52
CA ILE A 155 -19.03 10.33 -8.43
C ILE A 155 -20.46 10.63 -8.05
N ASN A 156 -21.29 10.98 -9.03
CA ASN A 156 -22.70 11.32 -8.82
C ASN A 156 -23.48 10.14 -8.19
N PHE A 157 -23.20 8.90 -8.65
CA PHE A 157 -23.81 7.71 -8.07
C PHE A 157 -23.43 7.50 -6.60
N VAL A 158 -22.14 7.63 -6.27
CA VAL A 158 -21.67 7.46 -4.89
C VAL A 158 -22.15 8.60 -3.97
N GLU A 159 -22.38 9.80 -4.51
CA GLU A 159 -22.92 10.91 -3.74
C GLU A 159 -24.37 10.69 -3.29
N THR A 160 -25.14 9.88 -4.01
CA THR A 160 -26.50 9.48 -3.58
C THR A 160 -26.48 8.49 -2.40
N TYR A 161 -25.33 7.89 -2.11
CA TYR A 161 -25.21 6.87 -1.08
C TYR A 161 -24.98 7.48 0.30
N ASN A 162 -26.01 7.43 1.15
CA ASN A 162 -26.02 8.12 2.45
C ASN A 162 -25.93 7.19 3.67
N ASP A 163 -25.78 5.88 3.47
CA ASP A 163 -25.66 4.94 4.58
C ASP A 163 -24.38 5.19 5.40
N SER A 164 -24.46 4.90 6.69
CA SER A 164 -23.31 4.90 7.59
C SER A 164 -22.71 3.50 7.65
N TYR A 165 -21.43 3.35 7.33
CA TYR A 165 -20.72 2.07 7.35
C TYR A 165 -19.26 2.22 7.74
N ILE A 166 -18.65 1.08 8.03
CA ILE A 166 -17.22 0.92 8.32
C ILE A 166 -16.57 0.25 7.11
N ALA A 167 -15.47 0.79 6.62
CA ALA A 167 -14.65 0.19 5.58
C ALA A 167 -13.50 -0.60 6.21
N VAL A 168 -13.29 -1.84 5.75
CA VAL A 168 -12.11 -2.64 6.07
C VAL A 168 -11.37 -2.92 4.76
N HIS A 169 -10.20 -2.30 4.59
CA HIS A 169 -9.40 -2.43 3.39
C HIS A 169 -8.24 -3.40 3.59
N ILE A 170 -8.31 -4.53 2.92
CA ILE A 170 -7.30 -5.60 2.96
C ILE A 170 -6.42 -5.47 1.72
N ARG A 171 -5.25 -4.87 1.91
CA ARG A 171 -4.25 -4.77 0.86
C ARG A 171 -3.38 -6.02 0.86
N SER A 172 -3.46 -6.81 -0.21
CA SER A 172 -2.64 -8.01 -0.46
C SER A 172 -2.13 -8.01 -1.90
N GLY A 173 -2.98 -8.22 -2.85
CA GLY A 173 -2.82 -8.15 -4.30
C GLY A 173 -1.40 -8.36 -4.82
N ASP A 174 -0.94 -7.45 -5.66
CA ASP A 174 0.39 -7.50 -6.25
C ASP A 174 1.53 -7.50 -5.22
N ALA A 175 1.34 -6.88 -4.05
CA ALA A 175 2.33 -6.87 -2.98
C ALA A 175 2.61 -8.28 -2.42
N LEU A 176 1.58 -9.15 -2.42
CA LEU A 176 1.68 -10.52 -1.93
C LEU A 176 1.97 -11.52 -3.05
N TYR A 177 1.43 -11.30 -4.26
CA TYR A 177 1.43 -12.29 -5.35
C TYR A 177 2.44 -12.05 -6.46
N LYS A 178 3.17 -10.92 -6.46
CA LYS A 178 4.20 -10.66 -7.48
C LYS A 178 5.23 -11.78 -7.57
N TYR A 179 5.58 -12.10 -8.79
CA TYR A 179 6.43 -13.23 -9.15
C TYR A 179 7.75 -13.29 -8.36
N ASN A 180 8.39 -12.16 -8.12
CA ASN A 180 9.73 -12.13 -7.54
C ASN A 180 9.74 -12.21 -6.01
N ARG A 181 8.65 -11.99 -5.31
CA ARG A 181 8.54 -12.00 -3.83
C ARG A 181 9.60 -11.20 -3.06
N ARG A 182 10.56 -10.58 -3.71
CA ARG A 182 11.59 -9.73 -3.07
C ARG A 182 10.93 -8.61 -2.28
N ASP A 183 9.90 -8.02 -2.86
CA ASP A 183 9.19 -6.88 -2.29
C ASP A 183 8.40 -7.22 -1.01
N ILE A 184 8.20 -8.49 -0.69
CA ILE A 184 7.44 -8.89 0.50
C ILE A 184 8.09 -8.35 1.79
N PHE A 185 9.42 -8.27 1.81
CA PHE A 185 10.15 -7.72 2.94
C PHE A 185 9.91 -6.22 3.11
N PHE A 186 9.90 -5.46 2.01
CA PHE A 186 9.62 -4.02 2.00
C PHE A 186 8.12 -3.72 2.12
N SER A 187 7.29 -4.57 1.53
CA SER A 187 5.84 -4.44 1.53
C SER A 187 5.16 -4.93 2.82
N LYS A 188 5.91 -5.50 3.78
CA LYS A 188 5.37 -6.06 5.04
C LYS A 188 4.51 -5.09 5.86
N LYS A 189 4.70 -3.78 5.67
CA LYS A 189 3.87 -2.74 6.29
C LYS A 189 2.68 -2.33 5.42
N LYS A 190 2.74 -2.54 4.09
CA LYS A 190 1.64 -2.25 3.15
C LYS A 190 0.63 -3.39 3.11
N ILE A 191 1.10 -4.64 3.13
CA ILE A 191 0.25 -5.83 3.16
C ILE A 191 -0.43 -5.89 4.52
N LEU A 192 -1.75 -6.03 4.53
CA LEU A 192 -2.49 -6.31 5.75
C LEU A 192 -2.63 -7.82 5.94
N ASP A 193 -2.19 -8.31 7.10
CA ASP A 193 -2.45 -9.70 7.47
C ASP A 193 -3.96 -9.94 7.63
N VAL A 194 -4.48 -10.90 6.87
CA VAL A 194 -5.93 -11.20 6.83
C VAL A 194 -6.49 -11.58 8.19
N ASN A 195 -5.69 -12.21 9.07
CA ASN A 195 -6.13 -12.62 10.39
C ASN A 195 -6.40 -11.42 11.32
N LEU A 196 -5.62 -10.35 11.16
CA LEU A 196 -5.86 -9.10 11.87
C LEU A 196 -7.13 -8.42 11.37
N ALA A 197 -7.37 -8.44 10.04
CA ALA A 197 -8.62 -7.94 9.47
C ALA A 197 -9.82 -8.73 9.99
N LEU A 198 -9.74 -10.06 10.07
CA LEU A 198 -10.79 -10.92 10.65
C LEU A 198 -11.13 -10.51 12.08
N LYS A 199 -10.14 -10.19 12.91
CA LYS A 199 -10.36 -9.75 14.29
C LYS A 199 -11.16 -8.45 14.32
N VAL A 200 -10.81 -7.48 13.47
CA VAL A 200 -11.52 -6.19 13.38
C VAL A 200 -12.95 -6.40 12.89
N ILE A 201 -13.15 -7.16 11.79
CA ILE A 201 -14.46 -7.46 11.24
C ILE A 201 -15.33 -8.17 12.29
N ASN A 202 -14.75 -9.17 12.98
CA ASN A 202 -15.44 -9.89 14.05
C ASN A 202 -15.90 -8.97 15.17
N PHE A 203 -15.04 -8.05 15.61
CA PHE A 203 -15.34 -7.10 16.67
C PHE A 203 -16.40 -6.08 16.27
N GLU A 204 -16.21 -5.39 15.15
CA GLU A 204 -17.12 -4.33 14.69
C GLU A 204 -18.50 -4.87 14.30
N SER A 205 -18.60 -6.13 13.84
CA SER A 205 -19.88 -6.76 13.45
C SER A 205 -20.69 -7.31 14.61
N LEU A 206 -20.19 -7.28 15.85
CA LEU A 206 -20.98 -7.60 17.04
C LEU A 206 -22.11 -6.58 17.26
N ASP A 207 -21.85 -5.33 16.95
CA ASP A 207 -22.91 -4.33 16.86
C ASP A 207 -23.64 -4.47 15.52
N LYS A 208 -24.88 -4.95 15.58
CA LYS A 208 -25.72 -5.17 14.39
C LYS A 208 -26.05 -3.89 13.63
N ASN A 209 -25.91 -2.71 14.25
CA ASN A 209 -26.10 -1.41 13.62
C ASN A 209 -24.88 -1.00 12.77
N ASN A 210 -23.71 -1.61 13.00
CA ASN A 210 -22.54 -1.39 12.18
C ASN A 210 -22.65 -2.19 10.87
N LYS A 211 -22.81 -1.48 9.76
CA LYS A 211 -22.65 -2.05 8.42
C LYS A 211 -21.14 -2.06 8.10
N ILE A 212 -20.60 -3.19 7.70
CA ILE A 212 -19.18 -3.34 7.37
C ILE A 212 -19.07 -3.66 5.89
N ILE A 213 -18.23 -2.92 5.18
CA ILE A 213 -17.91 -3.19 3.78
C ILE A 213 -16.43 -3.58 3.68
N ILE A 214 -16.17 -4.75 3.08
CA ILE A 214 -14.84 -5.28 2.85
C ILE A 214 -14.36 -4.86 1.47
N PHE A 215 -13.21 -4.22 1.42
CA PHE A 215 -12.48 -3.84 0.23
C PHE A 215 -11.20 -4.66 0.15
N SER A 216 -10.91 -5.26 -0.98
CA SER A 216 -9.67 -5.99 -1.18
C SER A 216 -9.32 -6.13 -2.65
N ASP A 217 -8.04 -6.03 -2.96
CA ASP A 217 -7.46 -6.39 -4.25
C ASP A 217 -7.20 -7.91 -4.37
N ASP A 218 -7.39 -8.68 -3.30
CA ASP A 218 -7.41 -10.15 -3.26
C ASP A 218 -8.86 -10.64 -3.23
N LEU A 219 -9.37 -11.03 -4.39
CA LEU A 219 -10.76 -11.40 -4.56
C LEU A 219 -11.10 -12.70 -3.82
N ASP A 220 -10.16 -13.64 -3.77
CA ASP A 220 -10.36 -14.92 -3.07
C ASP A 220 -10.41 -14.71 -1.55
N ALA A 221 -9.49 -13.91 -1.00
CA ALA A 221 -9.50 -13.58 0.43
C ALA A 221 -10.79 -12.87 0.84
N LYS A 222 -11.26 -11.93 0.02
CA LYS A 222 -12.53 -11.22 0.24
C LYS A 222 -13.71 -12.18 0.29
N GLN A 223 -13.80 -13.13 -0.65
CA GLN A 223 -14.88 -14.12 -0.71
C GLN A 223 -14.82 -15.07 0.51
N HIS A 224 -13.63 -15.60 0.85
CA HIS A 224 -13.48 -16.46 2.01
C HIS A 224 -13.89 -15.79 3.33
N ILE A 225 -13.60 -14.50 3.48
CA ILE A 225 -14.03 -13.73 4.66
C ILE A 225 -15.56 -13.59 4.67
N LYS A 226 -16.17 -13.26 3.53
CA LYS A 226 -17.63 -13.16 3.42
C LYS A 226 -18.30 -14.50 3.79
N ASP A 227 -17.78 -15.60 3.28
CA ASP A 227 -18.30 -16.95 3.56
C ASP A 227 -18.15 -17.34 5.03
N PHE A 228 -17.04 -16.97 5.67
CA PHE A 228 -16.82 -17.20 7.09
C PHE A 228 -17.83 -16.49 7.99
N PHE A 229 -18.25 -15.30 7.59
CA PHE A 229 -19.25 -14.49 8.30
C PHE A 229 -20.65 -14.56 7.68
N LYS A 230 -20.97 -15.59 6.89
CA LYS A 230 -22.24 -15.71 6.15
C LYS A 230 -23.51 -15.57 7.01
N ASP A 231 -23.42 -15.90 8.31
CA ASP A 231 -24.53 -15.80 9.26
C ASP A 231 -24.70 -14.36 9.82
N ARG A 232 -23.88 -13.41 9.38
CA ARG A 232 -23.94 -12.00 9.78
C ARG A 232 -24.47 -11.14 8.65
N ASN A 233 -25.66 -10.56 8.83
CA ASN A 233 -26.35 -9.77 7.80
C ASN A 233 -25.79 -8.35 7.65
N ASN A 234 -24.81 -7.96 8.45
CA ASN A 234 -24.23 -6.62 8.44
C ASN A 234 -22.83 -6.55 7.81
N ILE A 235 -22.37 -7.64 7.18
CA ILE A 235 -21.07 -7.72 6.49
C ILE A 235 -21.33 -7.83 4.98
N PHE A 236 -20.72 -6.92 4.23
CA PHE A 236 -20.88 -6.76 2.79
C PHE A 236 -19.50 -6.72 2.11
N THR A 237 -19.50 -6.97 0.81
CA THR A 237 -18.39 -6.66 -0.09
C THR A 237 -18.85 -5.57 -1.06
N VAL A 238 -17.93 -5.01 -1.81
CA VAL A 238 -18.24 -3.94 -2.78
C VAL A 238 -19.20 -4.44 -3.86
N GLU A 239 -19.12 -5.71 -4.22
CA GLU A 239 -19.95 -6.37 -5.23
C GLU A 239 -21.43 -6.42 -4.83
N ASP A 240 -21.76 -6.33 -3.54
CA ASP A 240 -23.14 -6.26 -3.06
C ASP A 240 -23.82 -4.92 -3.39
N PHE A 241 -23.05 -3.92 -3.86
CA PHE A 241 -23.58 -2.59 -4.21
C PHE A 241 -23.64 -2.40 -5.72
N LYS A 242 -22.49 -2.43 -6.39
CA LYS A 242 -22.40 -2.25 -7.83
C LYS A 242 -21.12 -2.86 -8.38
N ILE A 243 -21.21 -3.46 -9.57
CA ILE A 243 -20.08 -3.99 -10.31
C ILE A 243 -19.93 -3.20 -11.61
N TYR A 244 -18.71 -2.69 -11.84
CA TYR A 244 -18.34 -2.09 -13.11
C TYR A 244 -17.53 -3.11 -13.94
N LYS A 245 -17.75 -3.11 -15.26
CA LYS A 245 -17.11 -4.10 -16.15
C LYS A 245 -15.61 -3.93 -16.29
N ASP A 246 -15.14 -2.70 -16.27
CA ASP A 246 -13.70 -2.43 -16.37
C ASP A 246 -13.06 -2.23 -14.99
N VAL A 247 -11.85 -2.70 -14.86
CA VAL A 247 -11.09 -2.71 -13.60
C VAL A 247 -10.93 -1.32 -13.02
N PHE A 248 -10.69 -0.30 -13.87
CA PHE A 248 -10.45 1.04 -13.36
C PHE A 248 -11.72 1.71 -12.82
N SER A 249 -12.84 1.60 -13.53
CA SER A 249 -14.13 2.11 -13.03
C SER A 249 -14.52 1.45 -11.71
N GLN A 250 -14.27 0.14 -11.57
CA GLN A 250 -14.48 -0.58 -10.31
C GLN A 250 -13.57 -0.04 -9.21
N THR A 251 -12.28 0.11 -9.49
CA THR A 251 -11.31 0.67 -8.52
C THR A 251 -11.68 2.09 -8.09
N PHE A 252 -12.10 2.93 -9.03
CA PHE A 252 -12.51 4.31 -8.74
C PHE A 252 -13.79 4.36 -7.89
N PHE A 253 -14.75 3.50 -8.20
CA PHE A 253 -15.96 3.32 -7.39
C PHE A 253 -15.62 2.87 -5.95
N GLU A 254 -14.75 1.88 -5.80
CA GLU A 254 -14.30 1.39 -4.50
C GLU A 254 -13.62 2.49 -3.67
N LEU A 255 -12.78 3.30 -4.30
CA LEU A 255 -12.14 4.46 -3.66
C LEU A 255 -13.17 5.43 -3.11
N LEU A 256 -14.13 5.84 -3.96
CA LEU A 256 -15.15 6.80 -3.58
C LEU A 256 -16.10 6.22 -2.52
N LEU A 257 -16.50 4.97 -2.67
CA LEU A 257 -17.33 4.31 -1.65
C LEU A 257 -16.55 4.25 -0.31
N MET A 258 -15.27 3.85 -0.30
CA MET A 258 -14.46 3.85 0.90
C MET A 258 -14.37 5.25 1.55
N SER A 259 -14.27 6.31 0.75
CA SER A 259 -14.20 7.69 1.27
C SER A 259 -15.47 8.18 1.96
N LYS A 260 -16.60 7.55 1.74
CA LYS A 260 -17.90 7.86 2.39
C LYS A 260 -18.08 7.16 3.73
N SER A 261 -17.23 6.21 4.09
CA SER A 261 -17.32 5.48 5.37
C SER A 261 -17.11 6.38 6.57
N LYS A 262 -17.59 5.95 7.76
CA LYS A 262 -17.30 6.64 9.02
C LYS A 262 -15.93 6.29 9.58
N LYS A 263 -15.45 5.07 9.27
CA LYS A 263 -14.12 4.56 9.66
C LYS A 263 -13.51 3.79 8.51
N ILE A 264 -12.19 3.91 8.33
CA ILE A 264 -11.39 3.12 7.39
C ILE A 264 -10.33 2.38 8.18
N TYR A 265 -10.50 1.07 8.31
CA TYR A 265 -9.47 0.16 8.83
C TYR A 265 -8.59 -0.33 7.70
N SER A 266 -7.26 -0.20 7.83
CA SER A 266 -6.30 -0.68 6.83
C SER A 266 -4.94 -1.01 7.45
N SER A 267 -3.94 -1.36 6.64
CA SER A 267 -2.55 -1.55 7.11
C SER A 267 -1.88 -0.25 7.59
N GLY A 268 -2.44 0.92 7.27
CA GLY A 268 -1.88 2.23 7.62
C GLY A 268 -0.95 2.83 6.55
N SER A 269 -0.36 2.02 5.66
CA SER A 269 0.60 2.48 4.63
C SER A 269 0.16 2.22 3.19
N SER A 270 -1.09 1.84 2.96
CA SER A 270 -1.66 1.73 1.62
C SER A 270 -2.09 3.10 1.08
N GLY A 271 -1.50 3.53 -0.03
CA GLY A 271 -1.85 4.80 -0.67
C GLY A 271 -3.32 4.89 -1.10
N PHE A 272 -3.94 3.77 -1.43
CA PHE A 272 -5.35 3.71 -1.81
C PHE A 272 -6.28 4.10 -0.65
N SER A 273 -6.13 3.48 0.52
CA SER A 273 -6.93 3.82 1.70
C SER A 273 -6.57 5.18 2.31
N GLN A 274 -5.30 5.60 2.20
CA GLN A 274 -4.89 6.96 2.57
C GLN A 274 -5.56 8.01 1.68
N LEU A 275 -5.63 7.77 0.36
CA LEU A 275 -6.34 8.66 -0.57
C LEU A 275 -7.82 8.75 -0.20
N ALA A 276 -8.48 7.61 0.01
CA ALA A 276 -9.88 7.57 0.44
C ALA A 276 -10.13 8.42 1.70
N CYS A 277 -9.24 8.32 2.69
CA CYS A 277 -9.32 9.14 3.90
C CYS A 277 -9.15 10.63 3.61
N ARG A 278 -8.14 11.01 2.81
CA ARG A 278 -7.82 12.43 2.53
C ARG A 278 -8.88 13.15 1.72
N ILE A 279 -9.63 12.44 0.89
CA ILE A 279 -10.76 13.01 0.15
C ILE A 279 -12.09 12.91 0.90
N SER A 280 -12.11 12.19 2.03
CA SER A 280 -13.30 11.99 2.86
C SER A 280 -13.68 13.26 3.64
N ASN A 281 -14.97 13.42 3.88
CA ASN A 281 -15.48 14.48 4.77
C ASN A 281 -15.52 14.06 6.25
N LYS A 282 -15.52 12.75 6.54
CA LYS A 282 -15.84 12.24 7.89
C LYS A 282 -15.09 10.97 8.31
N ALA A 283 -14.34 10.31 7.41
CA ALA A 283 -13.73 9.03 7.72
C ALA A 283 -12.59 9.17 8.72
N GLU A 284 -12.70 8.47 9.84
CA GLU A 284 -11.59 8.22 10.74
C GLU A 284 -10.68 7.14 10.15
N PHE A 285 -9.38 7.40 10.05
CA PHE A 285 -8.41 6.45 9.51
C PHE A 285 -7.71 5.69 10.64
N ILE A 286 -7.85 4.36 10.65
CA ILE A 286 -7.32 3.50 11.70
C ILE A 286 -6.36 2.46 11.10
N SER A 287 -5.08 2.55 11.49
CA SER A 287 -4.11 1.51 11.15
C SER A 287 -4.33 0.30 12.05
N ILE A 288 -4.64 -0.85 11.45
CA ILE A 288 -4.83 -2.11 12.19
C ILE A 288 -3.53 -2.53 12.90
N TYR A 289 -2.37 -2.25 12.29
CA TYR A 289 -1.08 -2.52 12.92
C TYR A 289 -0.80 -1.62 14.14
N SER A 290 -1.39 -0.43 14.20
CA SER A 290 -1.26 0.46 15.36
C SER A 290 -2.36 0.24 16.40
N LEU A 291 -3.42 -0.52 16.06
CA LEU A 291 -4.53 -0.81 16.96
C LEU A 291 -4.17 -1.87 18.00
N TYR A 292 -3.25 -2.76 17.66
CA TYR A 292 -2.85 -3.88 18.51
C TYR A 292 -1.35 -3.82 18.81
N THR A 293 -0.96 -4.13 20.04
CA THR A 293 0.44 -4.37 20.41
C THR A 293 1.00 -5.58 19.66
N GLU A 294 2.31 -5.70 19.58
CA GLU A 294 2.97 -6.84 18.92
C GLU A 294 2.56 -8.19 19.54
N GLN A 295 2.37 -8.22 20.85
CA GLN A 295 1.87 -9.42 21.54
C GLN A 295 0.44 -9.77 21.11
N GLU A 296 -0.45 -8.78 21.08
CA GLU A 296 -1.83 -8.99 20.62
C GLU A 296 -1.88 -9.40 19.15
N GLN A 297 -1.08 -8.77 18.26
CA GLN A 297 -0.99 -9.18 16.87
C GLN A 297 -0.54 -10.64 16.74
N TYR A 298 0.47 -11.05 17.49
CA TYR A 298 0.97 -12.42 17.53
C TYR A 298 -0.14 -13.42 17.95
N ASP A 299 -0.86 -13.11 19.02
CA ASP A 299 -1.92 -13.98 19.54
C ASP A 299 -3.13 -14.05 18.59
N ILE A 300 -3.51 -12.92 17.98
CA ILE A 300 -4.59 -12.86 17.00
C ILE A 300 -4.25 -13.72 15.77
N ILE A 301 -3.06 -13.55 15.19
CA ILE A 301 -2.65 -14.31 14.00
C ILE A 301 -2.64 -15.80 14.33
N ARG A 302 -2.07 -16.21 15.47
CA ARG A 302 -2.07 -17.62 15.90
C ARG A 302 -3.48 -18.19 16.08
N PHE A 303 -4.40 -17.40 16.57
CA PHE A 303 -5.78 -17.83 16.79
C PHE A 303 -6.54 -18.04 15.48
N TYR A 304 -6.36 -17.14 14.49
CA TYR A 304 -7.15 -17.15 13.26
C TYR A 304 -6.51 -17.91 12.10
N ILE A 305 -5.19 -18.12 12.04
CA ILE A 305 -4.44 -18.65 10.88
C ILE A 305 -4.98 -19.97 10.32
N ASN A 306 -5.66 -20.79 11.14
CA ASN A 306 -6.26 -22.05 10.73
C ASN A 306 -7.80 -22.03 10.76
N LYS A 307 -8.44 -20.88 10.97
CA LYS A 307 -9.91 -20.77 11.01
C LYS A 307 -10.54 -20.66 9.63
N ILE A 308 -9.81 -20.09 8.69
CA ILE A 308 -10.21 -19.95 7.30
C ILE A 308 -9.14 -20.56 6.41
N ASP A 309 -9.58 -21.22 5.35
CA ASP A 309 -8.67 -21.84 4.40
C ASP A 309 -8.25 -20.84 3.31
N PHE A 310 -7.53 -19.79 3.72
CA PHE A 310 -6.91 -18.87 2.78
C PHE A 310 -5.88 -19.58 1.89
N ASN A 311 -5.59 -19.00 0.73
CA ASN A 311 -4.58 -19.53 -0.17
C ASN A 311 -3.18 -19.60 0.48
N ASN A 312 -2.30 -20.41 -0.11
CA ASN A 312 -0.97 -20.67 0.44
C ASN A 312 -0.12 -19.40 0.63
N TYR A 313 -0.25 -18.41 -0.25
CA TYR A 313 0.53 -17.17 -0.15
C TYR A 313 0.12 -16.31 1.04
N SER A 314 -1.18 -16.15 1.25
CA SER A 314 -1.72 -15.44 2.42
C SER A 314 -1.33 -16.12 3.72
N LYS A 315 -1.41 -17.47 3.77
CA LYS A 315 -0.94 -18.24 4.92
C LYS A 315 0.58 -18.14 5.12
N ALA A 316 1.37 -18.19 4.04
CA ALA A 316 2.81 -18.01 4.12
C ALA A 316 3.18 -16.64 4.69
N PHE A 317 2.50 -15.58 4.25
CA PHE A 317 2.69 -14.24 4.80
C PHE A 317 2.32 -14.18 6.29
N SER A 318 1.24 -14.81 6.72
CA SER A 318 0.86 -14.86 8.13
C SER A 318 1.92 -15.60 8.98
N TYR A 319 2.50 -16.69 8.48
CA TYR A 319 3.63 -17.34 9.15
C TYR A 319 4.89 -16.47 9.17
N PHE A 320 5.16 -15.73 8.10
CA PHE A 320 6.22 -14.74 8.08
C PHE A 320 5.99 -13.62 9.10
N LYS A 321 4.77 -13.12 9.24
CA LYS A 321 4.42 -12.16 10.31
C LYS A 321 4.61 -12.75 11.70
N LEU A 322 4.23 -14.00 11.93
CA LEU A 322 4.49 -14.70 13.20
C LEU A 322 5.99 -14.81 13.48
N TYR A 323 6.81 -15.07 12.46
CA TYR A 323 8.27 -15.03 12.60
C TYR A 323 8.75 -13.65 13.06
N LEU A 324 8.38 -12.57 12.35
CA LEU A 324 8.79 -11.21 12.68
C LEU A 324 8.37 -10.80 14.11
N LEU A 325 7.14 -11.15 14.49
CA LEU A 325 6.62 -10.87 15.84
C LEU A 325 7.33 -11.73 16.89
N SER A 326 7.62 -13.01 16.60
CA SER A 326 8.34 -13.88 17.53
C SER A 326 9.80 -13.45 17.76
N ASP A 327 10.44 -12.86 16.75
CA ASP A 327 11.79 -12.27 16.89
C ASP A 327 11.73 -10.99 17.73
N TYR A 328 10.79 -10.09 17.44
CA TYR A 328 10.56 -8.88 18.23
C TYR A 328 10.27 -9.18 19.71
N LEU A 329 9.42 -10.17 19.98
CA LEU A 329 9.05 -10.64 21.33
C LEU A 329 10.13 -11.50 21.97
N LYS A 330 11.28 -11.71 21.30
CA LYS A 330 12.41 -12.53 21.78
C LYS A 330 12.01 -13.96 22.16
N LEU A 331 11.05 -14.55 21.43
CA LEU A 331 10.66 -15.93 21.60
C LEU A 331 11.76 -16.88 21.11
N SER A 332 11.65 -18.18 21.45
CA SER A 332 12.70 -19.16 21.14
C SER A 332 13.02 -19.24 19.64
N ILE A 333 14.30 -19.39 19.29
CA ILE A 333 14.75 -19.56 17.90
C ILE A 333 14.11 -20.78 17.25
N SER A 334 13.86 -21.85 18.02
CA SER A 334 13.16 -23.04 17.55
C SER A 334 11.76 -22.69 17.02
N LEU A 335 11.02 -21.83 17.72
CA LEU A 335 9.71 -21.37 17.30
C LEU A 335 9.79 -20.46 16.06
N GLN A 336 10.76 -19.55 16.03
CA GLN A 336 11.04 -18.70 14.87
C GLN A 336 11.32 -19.54 13.62
N LYS A 337 12.17 -20.56 13.72
CA LYS A 337 12.45 -21.50 12.62
C LYS A 337 11.20 -22.26 12.18
N LYS A 338 10.36 -22.70 13.12
CA LYS A 338 9.08 -23.36 12.79
C LYS A 338 8.19 -22.48 11.91
N TYR A 339 8.07 -21.20 12.22
CA TYR A 339 7.27 -20.28 11.43
C TYR A 339 7.84 -20.05 10.03
N LEU A 340 9.14 -19.78 9.92
CA LEU A 340 9.78 -19.62 8.60
C LEU A 340 9.68 -20.90 7.77
N PHE A 341 9.84 -22.07 8.40
CA PHE A 341 9.70 -23.35 7.69
C PHE A 341 8.29 -23.52 7.12
N GLN A 342 7.24 -23.15 7.86
CA GLN A 342 5.87 -23.15 7.35
C GLN A 342 5.68 -22.17 6.20
N ALA A 343 6.22 -20.95 6.31
CA ALA A 343 6.19 -19.97 5.23
C ALA A 343 6.87 -20.49 3.95
N MET A 344 8.08 -21.05 4.07
CA MET A 344 8.83 -21.68 2.96
C MET A 344 8.09 -22.85 2.31
N LYS A 345 7.37 -23.66 3.11
CA LYS A 345 6.58 -24.78 2.59
C LYS A 345 5.39 -24.31 1.77
N LEU A 346 4.74 -23.23 2.18
CA LEU A 346 3.54 -22.70 1.55
C LEU A 346 3.87 -21.79 0.34
N ASP A 347 4.98 -21.08 0.39
CA ASP A 347 5.48 -20.23 -0.70
C ASP A 347 6.97 -20.53 -0.97
N PRO A 348 7.27 -21.62 -1.67
CA PRO A 348 8.65 -22.08 -1.91
C PRO A 348 9.43 -21.18 -2.87
N VAL A 349 8.76 -20.26 -3.58
CA VAL A 349 9.42 -19.32 -4.51
C VAL A 349 9.91 -18.06 -3.81
N CYS A 350 9.47 -17.80 -2.57
CA CYS A 350 9.90 -16.64 -1.79
C CYS A 350 11.27 -16.89 -1.13
N ASN A 351 12.34 -16.44 -1.77
CA ASN A 351 13.70 -16.62 -1.26
C ASN A 351 13.97 -15.81 0.02
N VAL A 352 13.17 -14.78 0.31
CA VAL A 352 13.27 -14.01 1.57
C VAL A 352 13.15 -14.92 2.79
N TYR A 353 12.22 -15.87 2.78
CA TYR A 353 12.06 -16.82 3.88
C TYR A 353 13.27 -17.74 4.06
N ILE A 354 13.88 -18.15 2.95
CA ILE A 354 15.09 -18.97 2.93
C ILE A 354 16.27 -18.19 3.54
N ILE A 355 16.45 -16.93 3.12
CA ILE A 355 17.52 -16.05 3.62
C ILE A 355 17.38 -15.83 5.13
N LEU A 356 16.17 -15.56 5.61
CA LEU A 356 15.89 -15.39 7.04
C LEU A 356 16.12 -16.69 7.83
N PHE A 357 15.82 -17.85 7.24
CA PHE A 357 16.10 -19.13 7.87
C PHE A 357 17.62 -19.41 7.97
N ILE A 358 18.39 -19.10 6.93
CA ILE A 358 19.86 -19.14 6.95
C ILE A 358 20.40 -18.26 8.09
N HIS A 359 19.88 -17.05 8.22
CA HIS A 359 20.26 -16.13 9.30
C HIS A 359 19.99 -16.74 10.69
N LEU A 360 18.86 -17.41 10.91
CA LEU A 360 18.58 -18.06 12.19
C LEU A 360 19.54 -19.21 12.49
N LEU A 361 19.90 -20.02 11.50
CA LEU A 361 20.91 -21.10 11.68
C LEU A 361 22.27 -20.52 12.06
N ALA A 362 22.68 -19.42 11.43
CA ALA A 362 23.93 -18.72 11.75
C ALA A 362 23.91 -18.15 13.19
N ARG A 363 22.79 -17.54 13.62
CA ARG A 363 22.61 -17.03 15.00
C ARG A 363 22.74 -18.15 16.06
N GLU A 364 22.30 -19.35 15.75
CA GLU A 364 22.43 -20.52 16.65
C GLU A 364 23.85 -21.12 16.64
N LYS A 365 24.76 -20.65 15.78
CA LYS A 365 26.09 -21.23 15.55
C LYS A 365 26.04 -22.70 15.13
N LYS A 366 24.96 -23.14 14.50
CA LYS A 366 24.77 -24.50 13.97
C LYS A 366 25.42 -24.66 12.61
N ILE A 367 26.73 -24.60 12.55
CA ILE A 367 27.50 -24.54 11.31
C ILE A 367 27.22 -25.74 10.39
N LEU A 368 27.15 -26.95 10.95
CA LEU A 368 26.83 -28.16 10.16
C LEU A 368 25.43 -28.12 9.54
N ASP A 369 24.42 -27.72 10.32
CA ASP A 369 23.06 -27.59 9.83
C ASP A 369 22.97 -26.50 8.75
N LEU A 370 23.68 -25.38 8.95
CA LEU A 370 23.78 -24.29 7.98
C LEU A 370 24.45 -24.76 6.68
N GLU A 371 25.56 -25.47 6.76
CA GLU A 371 26.28 -26.00 5.60
C GLU A 371 25.39 -26.99 4.80
N LEU A 372 24.75 -27.92 5.48
CA LEU A 372 23.85 -28.88 4.84
C LEU A 372 22.66 -28.19 4.19
N PHE A 373 22.08 -27.19 4.84
CA PHE A 373 20.96 -26.43 4.30
C PHE A 373 21.40 -25.62 3.07
N LEU A 374 22.55 -24.92 3.13
CA LEU A 374 23.10 -24.16 2.01
C LEU A 374 23.40 -25.07 0.81
N LYS A 375 24.07 -26.22 1.01
CA LYS A 375 24.33 -27.20 -0.07
C LYS A 375 23.03 -27.59 -0.80
N LYS A 376 21.98 -27.88 -0.03
CA LYS A 376 20.68 -28.23 -0.60
C LYS A 376 20.06 -27.07 -1.39
N MET A 377 20.07 -25.86 -0.85
CA MET A 377 19.47 -24.69 -1.50
C MET A 377 20.27 -24.25 -2.75
N PHE A 378 21.60 -24.20 -2.67
CA PHE A 378 22.44 -23.85 -3.82
C PHE A 378 22.34 -24.84 -4.96
N PHE A 379 22.19 -26.13 -4.66
CA PHE A 379 21.97 -27.13 -5.71
C PHE A 379 20.67 -26.88 -6.48
N GLN A 380 19.63 -26.37 -5.81
CA GLN A 380 18.31 -26.16 -6.41
C GLN A 380 18.11 -24.78 -7.05
N LYS A 381 18.77 -23.71 -6.55
CA LYS A 381 18.40 -22.32 -6.84
C LYS A 381 19.58 -21.34 -6.83
N LYS A 382 20.80 -21.77 -7.14
CA LYS A 382 22.04 -21.00 -6.93
C LYS A 382 21.98 -19.53 -7.35
N ASP A 383 21.67 -19.26 -8.61
CA ASP A 383 21.81 -17.91 -9.18
C ASP A 383 20.77 -16.93 -8.61
N ILE A 384 19.51 -17.36 -8.55
CA ILE A 384 18.41 -16.54 -8.02
C ILE A 384 18.60 -16.25 -6.52
N LEU A 385 19.11 -17.23 -5.76
CA LEU A 385 19.32 -17.07 -4.33
C LEU A 385 20.44 -16.06 -4.03
N ILE A 386 21.52 -16.06 -4.82
CA ILE A 386 22.63 -15.10 -4.66
C ILE A 386 22.13 -13.67 -4.94
N GLU A 387 21.41 -13.46 -6.04
CA GLU A 387 20.87 -12.15 -6.38
C GLU A 387 19.94 -11.62 -5.28
N ASP A 388 19.03 -12.46 -4.78
CA ASP A 388 18.09 -12.06 -3.73
C ASP A 388 18.78 -11.80 -2.40
N PHE A 389 19.83 -12.56 -2.08
CA PHE A 389 20.62 -12.35 -0.90
C PHE A 389 21.33 -10.98 -0.93
N LEU A 390 21.94 -10.64 -2.06
CA LEU A 390 22.57 -9.33 -2.27
C LEU A 390 21.55 -8.20 -2.21
N PHE A 391 20.38 -8.38 -2.81
CA PHE A 391 19.30 -7.39 -2.80
C PHE A 391 18.78 -7.10 -1.38
N VAL A 392 18.52 -8.13 -0.58
CA VAL A 392 18.07 -7.98 0.81
C VAL A 392 19.12 -7.29 1.66
N ASN A 393 20.38 -7.62 1.48
CA ASN A 393 21.49 -6.99 2.22
C ASN A 393 21.74 -5.53 1.86
N VAL A 394 21.49 -5.11 0.62
CA VAL A 394 21.69 -3.72 0.18
C VAL A 394 20.70 -2.76 0.84
N TYR A 395 19.50 -3.24 1.16
CA TYR A 395 18.43 -2.39 1.70
C TYR A 395 18.22 -2.48 3.21
N ASP A 396 18.79 -3.48 3.88
CA ASP A 396 18.71 -3.63 5.33
C ASP A 396 20.11 -3.82 5.94
N TYR A 397 20.78 -2.69 6.20
CA TYR A 397 22.14 -2.67 6.76
C TYR A 397 22.28 -3.43 8.10
N SER A 398 21.19 -3.69 8.81
CA SER A 398 21.21 -4.48 10.04
C SER A 398 21.60 -5.94 9.81
N PHE A 399 21.36 -6.47 8.59
CA PHE A 399 21.74 -7.82 8.19
C PHE A 399 23.25 -8.01 8.00
N LEU A 400 23.96 -6.96 7.54
CA LEU A 400 25.41 -7.03 7.27
C LEU A 400 26.26 -7.18 8.53
N TYR A 401 25.80 -6.68 9.67
CA TYR A 401 26.56 -6.76 10.94
C TYR A 401 26.66 -8.16 11.52
N PHE A 402 26.00 -9.16 10.96
CA PHE A 402 26.03 -10.54 11.45
C PHE A 402 26.93 -11.49 10.63
N PHE A 403 27.46 -11.05 9.49
CA PHE A 403 28.33 -11.86 8.62
C PHE A 403 29.77 -11.35 8.53
N VAL A 404 30.14 -10.30 9.28
CA VAL A 404 31.53 -9.82 9.45
C VAL A 404 32.00 -10.18 10.90
#